data_ee92f2c0a74cd5092d1d70f47e2bbd4f
#
_entry.id   ee92f2c0a74cd5092d1d70f47e2bbd4f
#
_cell.length_a   1.000
_cell.length_b   1.000
_cell.length_c   1.000
_cell.angle_alpha   90.00
_cell.angle_beta   90.00
_cell.angle_gamma   90.00
#
_symmetry.space_group_name_H-M   'P 1'
#
loop_
_entity.id
_entity.type
_entity.pdbx_description
1 polymer ?
#
loop_
_entity_poly.entity_id
_entity_poly.type
_entity_poly.pdbx_seq_one_letter_code
_entity_poly.pdbx_strand_id
1 'polypeptide(L)'
;MLINRHSTPLHVWEALKACGRVGLRELRPRPAPIDIMFLFCDHFEGRALTLTEAEVGRWVTDYPRVALRHADADGRPPQHTWFYLYSDETDNVPLLRALRAASDRGCGDIELHLHHGRGYSGGRAQHNVFADVESGPRLRELLGAALRDFERAGVRAPRPGGGGGPYAVIHGAWALDNSRTMPDSHGWCGVNDEIEILHATGCYADFTFPAWGSMQPAKINSIYYASDDPRRPKSHNTGRDLRVGRPAEDALVIFQGPALGGSDVSGANPPSLDRAARWVRSAVHVPGRPEWIFVKVHTHGCEDQRTLDLLLGDEMHRFFAELERVYNDGRAHRLHYVTAREAYNIARAAEAGMRGDPNRFRDFVIPPYRPAPRAAAEAVDGRARHVPA
;
A
#
# COMPACT_ATOMS: atom_id res chain seq x y z
N MET A 1 -5.57 -20.10 -1.08
CA MET A 1 -6.45 -20.73 -2.11
C MET A 1 -7.27 -19.63 -2.74
N LEU A 2 -7.21 -19.45 -4.07
CA LEU A 2 -7.88 -18.34 -4.78
C LEU A 2 -9.42 -18.48 -4.81
N ILE A 3 -9.93 -19.67 -4.56
CA ILE A 3 -11.36 -19.99 -4.55
C ILE A 3 -11.68 -20.70 -3.24
N ASN A 4 -12.74 -20.29 -2.59
CA ASN A 4 -13.21 -20.85 -1.32
C ASN A 4 -14.75 -20.94 -1.31
N ARG A 5 -15.35 -21.41 -0.20
CA ARG A 5 -16.81 -21.58 -0.05
C ARG A 5 -17.65 -20.29 -0.20
N HIS A 6 -17.00 -19.13 -0.12
CA HIS A 6 -17.63 -17.82 -0.29
C HIS A 6 -17.47 -17.26 -1.71
N SER A 7 -16.79 -17.99 -2.60
CA SER A 7 -16.53 -17.53 -3.96
C SER A 7 -17.80 -17.57 -4.81
N THR A 8 -18.11 -16.45 -5.43
CA THR A 8 -19.21 -16.32 -6.42
C THR A 8 -18.68 -16.70 -7.82
N PRO A 9 -19.58 -16.85 -8.84
CA PRO A 9 -19.14 -17.04 -10.23
C PRO A 9 -18.17 -15.95 -10.72
N LEU A 10 -18.32 -14.71 -10.24
CA LEU A 10 -17.39 -13.62 -10.54
C LEU A 10 -15.98 -13.90 -9.98
N HIS A 11 -15.86 -14.39 -8.75
CA HIS A 11 -14.57 -14.79 -8.17
C HIS A 11 -13.90 -15.89 -8.98
N VAL A 12 -14.66 -16.89 -9.42
CA VAL A 12 -14.14 -17.98 -10.26
C VAL A 12 -13.62 -17.43 -11.59
N TRP A 13 -14.38 -16.59 -12.23
CA TRP A 13 -14.00 -15.95 -13.51
C TRP A 13 -12.72 -15.11 -13.37
N GLU A 14 -12.64 -14.27 -12.36
CA GLU A 14 -11.45 -13.45 -12.11
C GLU A 14 -10.21 -14.29 -11.73
N ALA A 15 -10.40 -15.38 -10.98
CA ALA A 15 -9.33 -16.33 -10.69
C ALA A 15 -8.81 -17.03 -11.96
N LEU A 16 -9.71 -17.44 -12.86
CA LEU A 16 -9.32 -18.01 -14.16
C LEU A 16 -8.54 -17.00 -15.00
N LYS A 17 -8.98 -15.73 -15.04
CA LYS A 17 -8.24 -14.68 -15.74
C LYS A 17 -6.85 -14.46 -15.13
N ALA A 18 -6.73 -14.46 -13.81
CA ALA A 18 -5.45 -14.32 -13.13
C ALA A 18 -4.51 -15.49 -13.44
N CYS A 19 -5.00 -16.72 -13.37
CA CYS A 19 -4.24 -17.92 -13.76
C CYS A 19 -3.83 -17.88 -15.22
N GLY A 20 -4.73 -17.47 -16.12
CA GLY A 20 -4.43 -17.32 -17.56
C GLY A 20 -3.33 -16.28 -17.80
N ARG A 21 -3.33 -15.15 -17.07
CA ARG A 21 -2.26 -14.14 -17.17
C ARG A 21 -0.90 -14.72 -16.78
N VAL A 22 -0.84 -15.49 -15.70
CA VAL A 22 0.40 -16.15 -15.24
C VAL A 22 0.86 -17.18 -16.27
N GLY A 23 -0.03 -18.08 -16.72
CA GLY A 23 0.32 -19.11 -17.72
C GLY A 23 0.79 -18.54 -19.05
N LEU A 24 0.08 -17.53 -19.59
CA LEU A 24 0.48 -16.86 -20.83
C LEU A 24 1.83 -16.15 -20.70
N ARG A 25 2.14 -15.62 -19.53
CA ARG A 25 3.42 -15.00 -19.25
C ARG A 25 4.56 -16.01 -19.23
N GLU A 26 4.34 -17.21 -18.68
CA GLU A 26 5.35 -18.28 -18.66
C GLU A 26 5.67 -18.81 -20.07
N LEU A 27 4.71 -18.72 -20.98
CA LEU A 27 4.86 -19.18 -22.38
C LEU A 27 5.47 -18.14 -23.33
N ARG A 28 5.59 -16.87 -22.92
CA ARG A 28 6.12 -15.80 -23.77
C ARG A 28 7.57 -15.49 -23.43
N PRO A 29 8.42 -15.14 -24.42
CA PRO A 29 9.73 -14.56 -24.16
C PRO A 29 9.54 -13.34 -23.24
N ARG A 30 10.28 -13.33 -22.13
CA ARG A 30 10.21 -12.20 -21.19
C ARG A 30 11.09 -11.08 -21.71
N PRO A 31 10.57 -9.84 -21.81
CA PRO A 31 11.47 -8.70 -21.94
C PRO A 31 12.38 -8.69 -20.72
N ALA A 32 13.67 -8.60 -20.91
CA ALA A 32 14.65 -8.47 -19.84
C ALA A 32 15.27 -7.07 -19.90
N PRO A 33 15.56 -6.46 -18.76
CA PRO A 33 15.25 -6.92 -17.41
C PRO A 33 13.75 -6.75 -17.06
N ILE A 34 13.29 -7.54 -16.10
CA ILE A 34 12.00 -7.34 -15.41
C ILE A 34 12.23 -6.37 -14.28
N ASP A 35 11.47 -5.29 -14.21
CA ASP A 35 11.47 -4.32 -13.12
C ASP A 35 10.48 -4.76 -12.04
N ILE A 36 10.97 -4.92 -10.81
CA ILE A 36 10.19 -5.38 -9.68
C ILE A 36 10.04 -4.22 -8.69
N MET A 37 8.86 -3.60 -8.64
CA MET A 37 8.49 -2.64 -7.62
C MET A 37 8.10 -3.38 -6.35
N PHE A 38 8.96 -3.37 -5.35
CA PHE A 38 8.75 -4.01 -4.06
C PHE A 38 8.35 -2.96 -3.02
N LEU A 39 7.19 -3.16 -2.38
CA LEU A 39 6.64 -2.22 -1.40
C LEU A 39 6.06 -2.93 -0.19
N PHE A 40 6.37 -2.38 1.00
CA PHE A 40 5.71 -2.70 2.25
C PHE A 40 4.55 -1.74 2.49
N CYS A 41 3.36 -2.31 2.78
CA CYS A 41 2.18 -1.60 3.22
C CYS A 41 1.88 -2.05 4.65
N ASP A 42 2.26 -1.24 5.62
CA ASP A 42 2.14 -1.56 7.04
C ASP A 42 0.82 -1.01 7.59
N HIS A 43 -0.05 -1.90 8.06
CA HIS A 43 -1.15 -1.53 8.95
C HIS A 43 -0.51 -1.08 10.26
N PHE A 44 -0.03 0.18 10.28
CA PHE A 44 0.78 0.72 11.35
C PHE A 44 -0.08 1.05 12.56
N GLU A 45 -0.41 0.00 13.28
CA GLU A 45 -1.26 -0.01 14.46
C GLU A 45 -0.61 -0.81 15.57
N GLY A 46 -0.77 -0.32 16.80
CA GLY A 46 -0.30 -1.02 17.97
C GLY A 46 -1.32 -2.06 18.48
N ARG A 47 -0.91 -2.78 19.49
CA ARG A 47 -1.78 -3.78 20.13
C ARG A 47 -3.08 -3.14 20.62
N ALA A 48 -4.18 -3.81 20.33
CA ALA A 48 -5.53 -3.31 20.63
C ALA A 48 -5.84 -1.93 20.03
N LEU A 49 -5.31 -1.68 18.83
CA LEU A 49 -5.49 -0.45 18.06
C LEU A 49 -4.95 0.82 18.79
N THR A 50 -3.89 0.68 19.56
CA THR A 50 -3.27 1.78 20.27
C THR A 50 -1.78 1.85 19.96
N LEU A 51 -1.34 2.89 19.29
CA LEU A 51 0.08 3.18 19.06
C LEU A 51 0.69 3.87 20.28
N THR A 52 1.87 3.46 20.66
CA THR A 52 2.64 4.06 21.74
C THR A 52 3.87 4.82 21.22
N GLU A 53 4.32 5.83 21.97
CA GLU A 53 5.57 6.54 21.67
C GLU A 53 6.77 5.58 21.59
N ALA A 54 6.79 4.54 22.41
CA ALA A 54 7.87 3.55 22.43
C ALA A 54 7.94 2.74 21.12
N GLU A 55 6.79 2.28 20.60
CA GLU A 55 6.73 1.57 19.32
C GLU A 55 7.16 2.46 18.15
N VAL A 56 6.62 3.68 18.08
CA VAL A 56 7.02 4.67 17.07
C VAL A 56 8.50 5.00 17.20
N GLY A 57 9.01 5.18 18.42
CA GLY A 57 10.43 5.44 18.69
C GLY A 57 11.35 4.33 18.18
N ARG A 58 10.96 3.07 18.31
CA ARG A 58 11.70 1.94 17.72
C ARG A 58 11.76 2.02 16.20
N TRP A 59 10.65 2.28 15.54
CA TRP A 59 10.64 2.43 14.08
C TRP A 59 11.54 3.55 13.60
N VAL A 60 11.52 4.70 14.27
CA VAL A 60 12.38 5.86 13.95
C VAL A 60 13.86 5.56 14.15
N THR A 61 14.20 4.76 15.17
CA THR A 61 15.59 4.48 15.56
C THR A 61 16.15 3.26 14.82
N ASP A 62 15.40 2.15 14.78
CA ASP A 62 15.94 0.85 14.40
C ASP A 62 15.71 0.55 12.91
N TYR A 63 14.56 0.92 12.33
CA TYR A 63 14.31 0.68 10.91
C TYR A 63 15.36 1.29 9.98
N PRO A 64 15.79 2.55 10.15
CA PRO A 64 16.86 3.11 9.34
C PRO A 64 18.21 2.38 9.49
N ARG A 65 18.47 1.75 10.64
CA ARG A 65 19.69 0.92 10.81
C ARG A 65 19.65 -0.34 9.96
N VAL A 66 18.47 -0.90 9.74
CA VAL A 66 18.27 -2.02 8.81
C VAL A 66 18.28 -1.52 7.37
N ALA A 67 17.40 -0.58 7.04
CA ALA A 67 17.12 -0.15 5.67
C ALA A 67 18.34 0.50 4.98
N LEU A 68 19.07 1.39 5.66
CA LEU A 68 20.20 2.13 5.06
C LEU A 68 21.45 1.27 4.78
N ARG A 69 21.43 -0.02 5.09
CA ARG A 69 22.47 -1.00 4.73
C ARG A 69 22.21 -1.64 3.36
N HIS A 70 21.09 -1.34 2.72
CA HIS A 70 20.59 -1.95 1.50
C HIS A 70 20.40 -0.91 0.41
N ALA A 71 20.47 -1.37 -0.84
CA ALA A 71 20.22 -0.52 -1.99
C ALA A 71 19.60 -1.30 -3.16
N ASP A 72 18.56 -0.74 -3.73
CA ASP A 72 17.96 -1.23 -4.97
C ASP A 72 18.77 -0.82 -6.23
N ALA A 73 18.21 -1.06 -7.41
CA ALA A 73 18.84 -0.69 -8.69
C ALA A 73 19.09 0.82 -8.83
N ASP A 74 18.38 1.63 -8.08
CA ASP A 74 18.45 3.09 -8.10
C ASP A 74 19.32 3.66 -6.96
N GLY A 75 19.92 2.78 -6.13
CA GLY A 75 20.70 3.14 -4.95
C GLY A 75 19.82 3.59 -3.77
N ARG A 76 18.53 3.23 -3.76
CA ARG A 76 17.60 3.60 -2.69
C ARG A 76 17.47 2.48 -1.66
N PRO A 77 17.36 2.82 -0.37
CA PRO A 77 17.10 1.83 0.67
C PRO A 77 15.68 1.26 0.55
N PRO A 78 15.40 0.09 1.17
CA PRO A 78 14.05 -0.42 1.34
C PRO A 78 13.08 0.64 1.84
N GLN A 79 11.99 0.80 1.12
CA GLN A 79 10.95 1.77 1.43
C GLN A 79 9.84 1.11 2.22
N HIS A 80 9.41 1.76 3.30
CA HIS A 80 8.27 1.35 4.11
C HIS A 80 7.14 2.35 3.96
N THR A 81 5.91 1.90 3.76
CA THR A 81 4.75 2.79 3.80
C THR A 81 4.01 2.50 5.09
N TRP A 82 4.16 3.42 6.05
CA TRP A 82 3.43 3.37 7.31
C TRP A 82 2.02 3.90 7.08
N PHE A 83 1.05 3.01 6.95
CA PHE A 83 -0.35 3.39 6.99
C PHE A 83 -0.73 3.59 8.46
N TYR A 84 -0.57 4.81 8.90
CA TYR A 84 -0.71 5.23 10.29
C TYR A 84 -2.16 5.13 10.75
N LEU A 85 -2.41 4.36 11.81
CA LEU A 85 -3.73 4.24 12.43
C LEU A 85 -4.13 5.60 13.02
N TYR A 86 -5.11 6.23 12.41
CA TYR A 86 -5.71 7.44 12.92
C TYR A 86 -6.91 7.12 13.81
N SER A 87 -6.95 7.75 14.98
CA SER A 87 -8.09 7.74 15.88
C SER A 87 -8.33 9.17 16.39
N ASP A 88 -9.58 9.60 16.40
CA ASP A 88 -9.97 10.90 16.95
C ASP A 88 -9.92 10.96 18.49
N GLU A 89 -9.70 9.83 19.15
CA GLU A 89 -9.47 9.72 20.59
C GLU A 89 -7.99 9.83 20.98
N THR A 90 -7.08 9.88 19.99
CA THR A 90 -5.63 9.91 20.21
C THR A 90 -5.06 11.28 19.87
N ASP A 91 -4.07 11.76 20.61
CA ASP A 91 -3.25 12.89 20.17
C ASP A 91 -2.26 12.41 19.10
N ASN A 92 -2.70 12.44 17.84
CA ASN A 92 -1.97 11.89 16.71
C ASN A 92 -0.73 12.72 16.32
N VAL A 93 -0.77 14.03 16.55
CA VAL A 93 0.24 14.96 16.03
C VAL A 93 1.66 14.68 16.54
N PRO A 94 1.90 14.41 17.83
CA PRO A 94 3.21 14.03 18.32
C PRO A 94 3.75 12.75 17.72
N LEU A 95 2.93 11.71 17.62
CA LEU A 95 3.32 10.40 17.05
C LEU A 95 3.66 10.52 15.55
N LEU A 96 2.84 11.24 14.80
CA LEU A 96 3.09 11.53 13.38
C LEU A 96 4.37 12.33 13.19
N ARG A 97 4.65 13.32 14.04
CA ARG A 97 5.91 14.09 14.00
C ARG A 97 7.13 13.21 14.28
N ALA A 98 7.01 12.31 15.25
CA ALA A 98 8.08 11.36 15.55
C ALA A 98 8.32 10.43 14.35
N LEU A 99 7.27 9.80 13.80
CA LEU A 99 7.39 8.88 12.68
C LEU A 99 7.93 9.56 11.40
N ARG A 100 7.63 10.84 11.22
CA ARG A 100 8.16 11.65 10.12
C ARG A 100 9.69 11.63 10.06
N ALA A 101 10.37 11.52 11.20
CA ALA A 101 11.83 11.49 11.22
C ALA A 101 12.42 10.29 10.45
N ALA A 102 11.75 9.14 10.43
CA ALA A 102 12.16 8.00 9.59
C ALA A 102 11.93 8.29 8.09
N SER A 103 10.80 8.91 7.75
CA SER A 103 10.51 9.34 6.38
C SER A 103 11.50 10.43 5.89
N ASP A 104 11.88 11.38 6.75
CA ASP A 104 12.88 12.41 6.43
C ASP A 104 14.28 11.83 6.16
N ARG A 105 14.57 10.62 6.63
CA ARG A 105 15.78 9.85 6.33
C ARG A 105 15.70 9.06 5.02
N GLY A 106 14.61 9.20 4.27
CA GLY A 106 14.39 8.49 3.00
C GLY A 106 13.99 7.02 3.15
N CYS A 107 13.46 6.63 4.32
CA CYS A 107 13.10 5.23 4.59
C CYS A 107 11.63 4.91 4.26
N GLY A 108 10.84 5.87 3.77
CA GLY A 108 9.45 5.61 3.37
C GLY A 108 8.52 6.82 3.46
N ASP A 109 7.23 6.55 3.27
CA ASP A 109 6.15 7.53 3.33
C ASP A 109 5.12 7.15 4.42
N ILE A 110 4.32 8.12 4.87
CA ILE A 110 3.24 7.91 5.84
C ILE A 110 1.92 8.10 5.12
N GLU A 111 1.03 7.12 5.19
CA GLU A 111 -0.30 7.09 4.62
C GLU A 111 -1.36 6.85 5.70
N LEU A 112 -2.64 6.81 5.33
CA LEU A 112 -3.74 6.73 6.27
C LEU A 112 -4.22 5.30 6.48
N HIS A 113 -4.38 4.89 7.74
CA HIS A 113 -5.09 3.69 8.16
C HIS A 113 -6.28 4.06 9.04
N LEU A 114 -7.44 3.46 8.76
CA LEU A 114 -8.67 3.75 9.48
C LEU A 114 -9.41 2.49 9.91
N HIS A 115 -9.90 2.53 11.15
CA HIS A 115 -10.95 1.67 11.69
C HIS A 115 -12.13 2.55 12.06
N HIS A 116 -13.08 2.78 11.14
CA HIS A 116 -14.11 3.79 11.33
C HIS A 116 -15.51 3.26 11.61
N GLY A 117 -15.71 1.97 11.55
CA GLY A 117 -16.99 1.38 11.94
C GLY A 117 -17.29 1.60 13.42
N ARG A 118 -18.56 1.72 13.81
CA ARG A 118 -18.97 1.86 15.21
C ARG A 118 -18.48 0.72 16.12
N GLY A 119 -18.07 -0.41 15.53
CA GLY A 119 -17.41 -1.50 16.25
C GLY A 119 -16.09 -1.13 16.91
N TYR A 120 -15.53 0.05 16.61
CA TYR A 120 -14.23 0.51 17.13
C TYR A 120 -14.31 1.74 18.04
N SER A 121 -15.49 2.20 18.45
CA SER A 121 -15.55 3.32 19.37
C SER A 121 -14.82 2.97 20.69
N GLY A 122 -13.93 3.85 21.13
CA GLY A 122 -13.12 3.65 22.33
C GLY A 122 -11.99 2.61 22.19
N GLY A 123 -11.44 2.39 20.99
CA GLY A 123 -10.33 1.47 20.79
C GLY A 123 -10.64 -0.01 21.04
N ARG A 124 -11.92 -0.34 21.20
CA ARG A 124 -12.41 -1.72 21.42
C ARG A 124 -13.47 -2.06 20.40
N ALA A 125 -13.35 -3.24 19.77
CA ALA A 125 -14.40 -3.75 18.90
C ALA A 125 -15.73 -3.83 19.66
N GLN A 126 -16.70 -2.99 19.27
CA GLN A 126 -18.07 -3.07 19.76
C GLN A 126 -18.90 -3.88 18.76
N HIS A 127 -19.39 -5.04 19.21
CA HIS A 127 -20.28 -5.87 18.43
C HIS A 127 -21.65 -5.18 18.40
N ASN A 128 -22.22 -4.94 17.23
CA ASN A 128 -23.61 -4.54 16.97
C ASN A 128 -23.86 -3.18 16.29
N VAL A 129 -23.19 -2.89 15.18
CA VAL A 129 -23.61 -1.70 14.43
C VAL A 129 -23.79 -1.99 12.96
N PHE A 130 -24.97 -1.69 12.47
CA PHE A 130 -25.34 -1.75 11.07
C PHE A 130 -24.95 -0.45 10.34
N ALA A 131 -24.85 -0.52 9.02
CA ALA A 131 -24.81 0.68 8.21
C ALA A 131 -26.04 1.55 8.56
N ASP A 132 -25.79 2.79 8.91
CA ASP A 132 -26.83 3.78 9.14
C ASP A 132 -26.52 5.06 8.35
N VAL A 133 -27.51 5.92 8.26
CA VAL A 133 -27.42 7.17 7.49
C VAL A 133 -26.37 8.15 8.02
N GLU A 134 -25.85 7.94 9.22
CA GLU A 134 -24.84 8.80 9.85
C GLU A 134 -23.41 8.35 9.58
N SER A 135 -23.20 7.10 9.15
CA SER A 135 -21.88 6.51 8.96
C SER A 135 -21.08 7.21 7.86
N GLY A 136 -21.68 7.55 6.75
CA GLY A 136 -21.01 8.27 5.65
C GLY A 136 -20.57 9.69 6.04
N PRO A 137 -21.43 10.56 6.61
CA PRO A 137 -21.04 11.86 7.17
C PRO A 137 -19.94 11.74 8.21
N ARG A 138 -20.03 10.77 9.14
CA ARG A 138 -19.01 10.53 10.16
C ARG A 138 -17.66 10.15 9.55
N LEU A 139 -17.64 9.31 8.53
CA LEU A 139 -16.40 8.97 7.80
C LEU A 139 -15.76 10.22 7.19
N ARG A 140 -16.56 11.10 6.56
CA ARG A 140 -16.04 12.36 5.98
C ARG A 140 -15.43 13.28 7.05
N GLU A 141 -16.05 13.38 8.22
CA GLU A 141 -15.50 14.14 9.36
C GLU A 141 -14.16 13.58 9.83
N LEU A 142 -14.09 12.25 10.00
CA LEU A 142 -12.89 11.54 10.44
C LEU A 142 -11.74 11.70 9.44
N LEU A 143 -12.02 11.55 8.15
CA LEU A 143 -11.04 11.78 7.08
C LEU A 143 -10.53 13.23 7.11
N GLY A 144 -11.44 14.19 7.24
CA GLY A 144 -11.06 15.60 7.35
C GLY A 144 -10.21 15.90 8.58
N ALA A 145 -10.49 15.29 9.72
CA ALA A 145 -9.70 15.44 10.93
C ALA A 145 -8.30 14.80 10.77
N ALA A 146 -8.22 13.59 10.23
CA ALA A 146 -6.97 12.90 9.98
C ALA A 146 -6.04 13.70 9.06
N LEU A 147 -6.57 14.22 7.95
CA LEU A 147 -5.78 15.00 7.01
C LEU A 147 -5.27 16.32 7.60
N ARG A 148 -6.09 17.00 8.44
CA ARG A 148 -5.62 18.19 9.19
C ARG A 148 -4.49 17.86 10.15
N ASP A 149 -4.55 16.74 10.85
CA ASP A 149 -3.48 16.33 11.76
C ASP A 149 -2.21 15.94 11.01
N PHE A 150 -2.32 15.31 9.84
CA PHE A 150 -1.18 15.04 8.96
C PHE A 150 -0.49 16.34 8.49
N GLU A 151 -1.27 17.37 8.15
CA GLU A 151 -0.74 18.70 7.82
C GLU A 151 -0.08 19.35 9.05
N ARG A 152 -0.73 19.35 10.21
CA ARG A 152 -0.19 19.93 11.47
C ARG A 152 1.09 19.23 11.93
N ALA A 153 1.21 17.93 11.68
CA ALA A 153 2.41 17.17 11.94
C ALA A 153 3.51 17.40 10.88
N GLY A 154 3.19 18.07 9.77
CA GLY A 154 4.09 18.29 8.66
C GLY A 154 4.38 17.01 7.86
N VAL A 155 3.52 16.02 7.92
CA VAL A 155 3.57 14.80 7.09
C VAL A 155 3.11 15.12 5.67
N ARG A 156 2.18 16.04 5.54
CA ARG A 156 1.69 16.59 4.27
C ARG A 156 2.00 18.07 4.17
N ALA A 157 2.29 18.56 2.97
CA ALA A 157 2.35 19.99 2.73
C ALA A 157 0.94 20.61 2.75
N PRO A 158 0.74 21.78 3.36
CA PRO A 158 -0.53 22.49 3.29
C PRO A 158 -0.91 22.79 1.84
N ARG A 159 -2.20 22.63 1.51
CA ARG A 159 -2.72 23.03 0.20
C ARG A 159 -3.31 24.44 0.22
N PRO A 160 -3.06 25.23 -0.83
CA PRO A 160 -3.81 26.48 -1.04
C PRO A 160 -5.31 26.18 -1.14
N GLY A 161 -6.12 26.82 -0.32
CA GLY A 161 -7.60 26.64 -0.32
C GLY A 161 -8.15 25.65 0.70
N GLY A 162 -7.28 24.97 1.48
CA GLY A 162 -7.71 23.98 2.48
C GLY A 162 -8.18 22.66 1.88
N GLY A 163 -8.51 21.70 2.72
CA GLY A 163 -8.94 20.35 2.29
C GLY A 163 -7.77 19.48 1.88
N GLY A 164 -7.35 18.58 2.73
CA GLY A 164 -6.20 17.69 2.69
C GLY A 164 -5.62 17.33 1.32
N GLY A 165 -4.30 17.08 1.31
CA GLY A 165 -3.59 16.61 0.11
C GLY A 165 -4.06 15.21 -0.32
N PRO A 166 -3.62 14.71 -1.50
CA PRO A 166 -3.89 13.34 -1.92
C PRO A 166 -3.32 12.36 -0.88
N TYR A 167 -4.00 11.26 -0.66
CA TYR A 167 -3.58 10.21 0.27
C TYR A 167 -3.95 8.83 -0.26
N ALA A 168 -3.26 7.80 0.23
CA ALA A 168 -3.68 6.42 0.09
C ALA A 168 -4.29 5.93 1.41
N VAL A 169 -5.05 4.84 1.34
CA VAL A 169 -5.72 4.27 2.50
C VAL A 169 -5.49 2.77 2.61
N ILE A 170 -5.48 2.29 3.86
CA ILE A 170 -5.80 0.92 4.24
C ILE A 170 -7.01 0.98 5.17
N HIS A 171 -8.06 0.21 4.84
CA HIS A 171 -9.21 0.01 5.73
C HIS A 171 -8.93 -1.10 6.74
N GLY A 172 -9.18 -0.81 8.00
CA GLY A 172 -9.02 -1.78 9.08
C GLY A 172 -9.91 -3.02 8.92
N ALA A 173 -9.46 -4.14 9.47
CA ALA A 173 -10.18 -5.40 9.44
C ALA A 173 -10.56 -5.90 8.03
N TRP A 174 -9.91 -5.41 6.97
CA TRP A 174 -10.26 -5.68 5.55
C TRP A 174 -11.72 -5.40 5.21
N ALA A 175 -12.31 -4.40 5.87
CA ALA A 175 -13.75 -4.16 5.81
C ALA A 175 -14.17 -3.11 4.78
N LEU A 176 -13.26 -2.65 3.90
CA LEU A 176 -13.56 -1.67 2.85
C LEU A 176 -14.91 -1.96 2.19
N ASP A 177 -15.75 -0.94 2.09
CA ASP A 177 -17.06 -0.99 1.43
C ASP A 177 -17.92 -2.17 1.96
N ASN A 178 -18.01 -2.28 3.28
CA ASN A 178 -18.71 -3.37 3.97
C ASN A 178 -18.30 -4.78 3.52
N SER A 179 -17.01 -5.00 3.20
CA SER A 179 -16.50 -6.30 2.74
C SER A 179 -16.69 -7.43 3.75
N ARG A 180 -16.76 -7.13 5.04
CA ARG A 180 -17.05 -8.12 6.07
C ARG A 180 -18.54 -8.32 6.20
N THR A 181 -19.07 -9.30 5.49
CA THR A 181 -20.50 -9.62 5.43
C THR A 181 -20.92 -10.80 6.32
N MET A 182 -20.06 -11.25 7.24
CA MET A 182 -20.37 -12.37 8.15
C MET A 182 -21.29 -11.92 9.28
N PRO A 183 -22.09 -12.83 9.89
CA PRO A 183 -23.03 -12.47 10.95
C PRO A 183 -22.42 -11.78 12.16
N ASP A 184 -21.12 -12.02 12.43
CA ASP A 184 -20.34 -11.43 13.51
C ASP A 184 -19.56 -10.17 13.09
N SER A 185 -19.76 -9.70 11.87
CA SER A 185 -18.99 -8.61 11.25
C SER A 185 -19.64 -7.24 11.33
N HIS A 186 -20.67 -7.10 12.13
CA HIS A 186 -21.38 -5.83 12.27
C HIS A 186 -20.49 -4.72 12.84
N GLY A 187 -20.51 -3.55 12.20
CA GLY A 187 -19.84 -2.37 12.71
C GLY A 187 -18.38 -2.19 12.29
N TRP A 188 -17.85 -3.01 11.38
CA TRP A 188 -16.47 -2.86 10.90
C TRP A 188 -16.28 -1.74 9.87
N CYS A 189 -17.32 -1.38 9.12
CA CYS A 189 -17.33 -0.26 8.18
C CYS A 189 -18.64 0.55 8.31
N GLY A 190 -19.77 0.00 7.91
CA GLY A 190 -21.06 0.67 8.00
C GLY A 190 -21.40 1.59 6.81
N VAL A 191 -20.56 1.62 5.77
CA VAL A 191 -20.69 2.53 4.62
C VAL A 191 -20.63 1.72 3.32
N ASN A 192 -21.64 1.84 2.47
CA ASN A 192 -21.67 1.20 1.16
C ASN A 192 -21.24 2.13 0.00
N ASP A 193 -21.17 3.43 0.25
CA ASP A 193 -20.63 4.45 -0.67
C ASP A 193 -19.22 4.88 -0.25
N GLU A 194 -18.49 3.99 0.41
CA GLU A 194 -17.16 4.30 0.94
C GLU A 194 -16.15 4.60 -0.17
N ILE A 195 -16.21 3.88 -1.28
CA ILE A 195 -15.31 4.08 -2.43
C ILE A 195 -15.46 5.51 -2.97
N GLU A 196 -16.72 5.97 -3.13
CA GLU A 196 -17.01 7.33 -3.58
C GLU A 196 -16.57 8.36 -2.54
N ILE A 197 -16.81 8.11 -1.24
CA ILE A 197 -16.38 9.01 -0.16
C ILE A 197 -14.87 9.18 -0.13
N LEU A 198 -14.13 8.08 -0.19
CA LEU A 198 -12.67 8.09 -0.20
C LEU A 198 -12.16 8.87 -1.41
N HIS A 199 -12.66 8.59 -2.60
CA HIS A 199 -12.26 9.29 -3.82
C HIS A 199 -12.58 10.79 -3.75
N ALA A 200 -13.80 11.15 -3.35
CA ALA A 200 -14.24 12.55 -3.23
C ALA A 200 -13.45 13.36 -2.19
N THR A 201 -12.84 12.69 -1.20
CA THR A 201 -11.98 13.34 -0.20
C THR A 201 -10.50 13.38 -0.58
N GLY A 202 -10.16 12.90 -1.78
CA GLY A 202 -8.80 12.97 -2.35
C GLY A 202 -7.97 11.70 -2.16
N CYS A 203 -8.60 10.58 -1.75
CA CYS A 203 -7.93 9.29 -1.77
C CYS A 203 -7.67 8.87 -3.22
N TYR A 204 -6.41 8.61 -3.56
CA TYR A 204 -6.05 8.18 -4.90
C TYR A 204 -5.99 6.65 -5.04
N ALA A 205 -5.72 5.93 -3.95
CA ALA A 205 -5.63 4.47 -4.00
C ALA A 205 -5.88 3.81 -2.65
N ASP A 206 -6.46 2.62 -2.72
CA ASP A 206 -6.61 1.68 -1.61
C ASP A 206 -5.58 0.55 -1.70
N PHE A 207 -4.99 0.20 -0.55
CA PHE A 207 -4.00 -0.87 -0.39
C PHE A 207 -4.44 -1.96 0.60
N THR A 208 -5.72 -2.00 0.97
CA THR A 208 -6.29 -2.93 1.97
C THR A 208 -6.06 -4.41 1.61
N PHE A 209 -6.15 -4.76 0.33
CA PHE A 209 -6.16 -6.15 -0.12
C PHE A 209 -4.78 -6.64 -0.60
N PRO A 210 -4.48 -7.96 -0.56
CA PRO A 210 -5.41 -9.09 -0.47
C PRO A 210 -5.87 -9.39 0.96
N ALA A 211 -7.02 -10.05 1.06
CA ALA A 211 -7.61 -10.55 2.28
C ALA A 211 -7.94 -12.05 2.14
N TRP A 212 -8.64 -12.61 3.10
CA TRP A 212 -9.08 -14.00 3.04
C TRP A 212 -10.60 -14.15 3.19
N GLY A 213 -11.09 -15.35 2.91
CA GLY A 213 -12.51 -15.70 3.12
C GLY A 213 -13.45 -14.83 2.30
N SER A 214 -14.52 -14.37 2.93
CA SER A 214 -15.53 -13.52 2.31
C SER A 214 -15.06 -12.08 2.06
N MET A 215 -14.00 -11.65 2.73
CA MET A 215 -13.43 -10.30 2.59
C MET A 215 -12.62 -10.13 1.31
N GLN A 216 -12.08 -11.23 0.75
CA GLN A 216 -11.30 -11.17 -0.49
C GLN A 216 -12.13 -10.58 -1.63
N PRO A 217 -11.63 -9.56 -2.36
CA PRO A 217 -12.27 -9.06 -3.57
C PRO A 217 -12.34 -10.11 -4.67
N ALA A 218 -13.32 -9.96 -5.57
CA ALA A 218 -13.40 -10.84 -6.74
C ALA A 218 -12.21 -10.67 -7.69
N LYS A 219 -11.74 -9.43 -7.88
CA LYS A 219 -10.56 -9.16 -8.71
C LYS A 219 -9.29 -9.63 -7.99
N ILE A 220 -8.43 -10.36 -8.69
CA ILE A 220 -7.23 -11.00 -8.14
C ILE A 220 -6.01 -10.62 -8.97
N ASN A 221 -4.90 -10.27 -8.30
CA ASN A 221 -3.66 -9.85 -8.95
C ASN A 221 -3.91 -8.74 -9.99
N SER A 222 -4.60 -7.70 -9.57
CA SER A 222 -5.09 -6.63 -10.43
C SER A 222 -4.88 -5.26 -9.78
N ILE A 223 -4.55 -4.27 -10.62
CA ILE A 223 -4.60 -2.86 -10.29
C ILE A 223 -5.76 -2.30 -11.10
N TYR A 224 -6.78 -1.75 -10.44
CA TYR A 224 -8.02 -1.42 -11.13
C TYR A 224 -8.74 -0.23 -10.49
N TYR A 225 -9.53 0.48 -11.29
CA TYR A 225 -10.50 1.46 -10.83
C TYR A 225 -11.69 0.73 -10.26
N ALA A 226 -12.03 1.00 -9.00
CA ALA A 226 -13.17 0.37 -8.34
C ALA A 226 -14.47 0.96 -8.83
N SER A 227 -15.48 0.10 -8.99
CA SER A 227 -16.87 0.57 -9.11
C SER A 227 -17.45 0.76 -7.72
N ASP A 228 -18.40 1.68 -7.58
CA ASP A 228 -19.19 1.87 -6.38
C ASP A 228 -20.69 1.74 -6.67
N ASP A 229 -21.44 1.19 -5.71
CA ASP A 229 -22.90 1.16 -5.68
C ASP A 229 -23.37 1.32 -4.23
N PRO A 230 -23.84 2.51 -3.83
CA PRO A 230 -24.19 2.81 -2.44
C PRO A 230 -25.31 1.94 -1.87
N ARG A 231 -25.97 1.14 -2.71
CA ARG A 231 -27.04 0.22 -2.29
C ARG A 231 -26.51 -1.16 -1.91
N ARG A 232 -25.22 -1.46 -2.12
CA ARG A 232 -24.65 -2.80 -1.95
C ARG A 232 -23.26 -2.78 -1.34
N PRO A 233 -22.96 -3.71 -0.41
CA PRO A 233 -21.61 -3.91 0.03
C PRO A 233 -20.74 -4.51 -1.08
N LYS A 234 -19.43 -4.33 -1.00
CA LYS A 234 -18.42 -4.92 -1.89
C LYS A 234 -18.61 -4.59 -3.37
N SER A 235 -19.12 -3.43 -3.69
CA SER A 235 -19.26 -2.97 -5.07
C SER A 235 -17.93 -2.89 -5.81
N HIS A 236 -16.82 -2.68 -5.08
CA HIS A 236 -15.44 -2.77 -5.56
C HIS A 236 -15.03 -4.17 -6.10
N ASN A 237 -15.86 -5.21 -5.95
CA ASN A 237 -15.64 -6.49 -6.65
C ASN A 237 -15.66 -6.34 -8.17
N THR A 238 -16.23 -5.26 -8.66
CA THR A 238 -16.27 -4.88 -10.07
C THR A 238 -15.44 -3.63 -10.32
N GLY A 239 -15.18 -3.33 -11.58
CA GLY A 239 -14.39 -2.19 -11.97
C GLY A 239 -13.47 -2.50 -13.15
N ARG A 240 -12.77 -1.49 -13.64
CA ARG A 240 -11.93 -1.57 -14.83
C ARG A 240 -10.45 -1.66 -14.47
N ASP A 241 -9.76 -2.71 -14.94
CA ASP A 241 -8.30 -2.80 -14.81
C ASP A 241 -7.61 -1.60 -15.49
N LEU A 242 -6.60 -1.01 -14.83
CA LEU A 242 -5.66 -0.13 -15.51
C LEU A 242 -5.09 -0.90 -16.71
N ARG A 243 -4.90 -0.22 -17.83
CA ARG A 243 -4.38 -0.83 -19.06
C ARG A 243 -3.63 0.20 -19.89
N VAL A 244 -2.48 -0.19 -20.41
CA VAL A 244 -1.67 0.66 -21.30
C VAL A 244 -2.51 1.22 -22.45
N GLY A 245 -2.46 2.54 -22.62
CA GLY A 245 -3.14 3.26 -23.70
C GLY A 245 -4.65 3.45 -23.49
N ARG A 246 -5.19 3.09 -22.33
CA ARG A 246 -6.55 3.45 -21.95
C ARG A 246 -6.55 4.77 -21.16
N PRO A 247 -7.53 5.65 -21.37
CA PRO A 247 -7.67 6.83 -20.55
C PRO A 247 -7.85 6.46 -19.08
N ALA A 248 -7.27 7.27 -18.20
CA ALA A 248 -7.52 7.15 -16.77
C ALA A 248 -8.99 7.43 -16.45
N GLU A 249 -9.51 6.76 -15.43
CA GLU A 249 -10.83 7.07 -14.86
C GLU A 249 -10.67 7.98 -13.64
N ASP A 250 -11.67 8.82 -13.43
CA ASP A 250 -11.82 9.62 -12.21
C ASP A 250 -12.49 8.75 -11.14
N ALA A 251 -11.73 7.81 -10.56
CA ALA A 251 -12.19 6.83 -9.60
C ALA A 251 -11.05 6.31 -8.72
N LEU A 252 -11.40 5.76 -7.56
CA LEU A 252 -10.44 5.15 -6.63
C LEU A 252 -9.75 3.95 -7.27
N VAL A 253 -8.42 3.91 -7.20
CA VAL A 253 -7.63 2.75 -7.64
C VAL A 253 -7.44 1.77 -6.50
N ILE A 254 -7.64 0.48 -6.75
CA ILE A 254 -7.34 -0.59 -5.79
C ILE A 254 -6.12 -1.39 -6.27
N PHE A 255 -5.14 -1.54 -5.38
CA PHE A 255 -3.98 -2.42 -5.55
C PHE A 255 -4.24 -3.76 -4.88
N GLN A 256 -4.57 -4.79 -5.68
CA GLN A 256 -4.91 -6.12 -5.17
C GLN A 256 -3.89 -7.17 -5.63
N GLY A 257 -3.26 -7.83 -4.68
CA GLY A 257 -2.22 -8.85 -4.90
C GLY A 257 -0.84 -8.43 -4.35
N PRO A 258 0.12 -9.38 -4.32
CA PRO A 258 0.09 -10.72 -4.88
C PRO A 258 -0.76 -11.70 -4.06
N ALA A 259 -1.53 -12.56 -4.75
CA ALA A 259 -2.37 -13.56 -4.09
C ALA A 259 -1.63 -14.89 -3.82
N LEU A 260 -0.47 -15.13 -4.45
CA LEU A 260 0.35 -16.31 -4.22
C LEU A 260 1.42 -16.03 -3.17
N GLY A 261 1.71 -17.01 -2.32
CA GLY A 261 2.79 -16.95 -1.34
C GLY A 261 2.41 -16.28 -0.02
N GLY A 262 1.16 -15.83 0.12
CA GLY A 262 0.73 -15.04 1.28
C GLY A 262 1.49 -13.71 1.38
N SER A 263 0.81 -12.60 1.33
CA SER A 263 1.45 -11.27 1.36
C SER A 263 1.68 -10.72 2.77
N ASP A 264 1.17 -11.39 3.80
CA ASP A 264 1.44 -11.05 5.20
C ASP A 264 2.89 -11.37 5.57
N VAL A 265 3.61 -10.40 6.11
CA VAL A 265 4.96 -10.54 6.68
C VAL A 265 4.87 -10.25 8.16
N SER A 266 5.07 -11.25 8.98
CA SER A 266 4.94 -11.16 10.44
C SER A 266 5.87 -12.13 11.14
N GLY A 267 5.97 -12.02 12.46
CA GLY A 267 6.73 -12.98 13.26
C GLY A 267 6.23 -14.43 13.13
N ALA A 268 4.95 -14.62 12.81
CA ALA A 268 4.38 -15.92 12.51
C ALA A 268 4.64 -16.38 11.06
N ASN A 269 4.77 -15.43 10.13
CA ASN A 269 4.99 -15.66 8.71
C ASN A 269 6.19 -14.84 8.20
N PRO A 270 7.42 -15.20 8.58
CA PRO A 270 8.61 -14.45 8.18
C PRO A 270 8.79 -14.47 6.65
N PRO A 271 9.40 -13.42 6.07
CA PRO A 271 9.67 -13.39 4.65
C PRO A 271 10.75 -14.42 4.28
N SER A 272 10.70 -14.90 3.03
CA SER A 272 11.73 -15.81 2.50
C SER A 272 11.83 -15.70 0.98
N LEU A 273 12.93 -16.17 0.39
CA LEU A 273 13.09 -16.19 -1.07
C LEU A 273 12.03 -17.04 -1.77
N ASP A 274 11.58 -18.15 -1.18
CA ASP A 274 10.50 -18.97 -1.73
C ASP A 274 9.18 -18.19 -1.79
N ARG A 275 8.87 -17.42 -0.74
CA ARG A 275 7.71 -16.53 -0.75
C ARG A 275 7.88 -15.40 -1.78
N ALA A 276 9.06 -14.78 -1.83
CA ALA A 276 9.37 -13.74 -2.81
C ALA A 276 9.21 -14.25 -4.25
N ALA A 277 9.67 -15.47 -4.55
CA ALA A 277 9.48 -16.08 -5.86
C ALA A 277 8.00 -16.26 -6.23
N ARG A 278 7.15 -16.62 -5.27
CA ARG A 278 5.70 -16.72 -5.47
C ARG A 278 5.05 -15.35 -5.66
N TRP A 279 5.51 -14.33 -4.94
CA TRP A 279 5.03 -12.95 -5.12
C TRP A 279 5.34 -12.43 -6.53
N VAL A 280 6.59 -12.57 -6.98
CA VAL A 280 7.01 -12.18 -8.33
C VAL A 280 6.26 -13.00 -9.40
N ARG A 281 6.01 -14.30 -9.17
CA ARG A 281 5.24 -15.16 -10.07
C ARG A 281 3.77 -14.75 -10.17
N SER A 282 3.19 -14.15 -9.14
CA SER A 282 1.83 -13.59 -9.20
C SER A 282 1.66 -12.55 -10.31
N ALA A 283 2.76 -11.93 -10.73
CA ALA A 283 2.84 -11.06 -11.91
C ALA A 283 1.82 -9.91 -11.92
N VAL A 284 1.59 -9.28 -10.77
CA VAL A 284 0.73 -8.10 -10.70
C VAL A 284 1.35 -6.99 -11.54
N HIS A 285 0.67 -6.56 -12.59
CA HIS A 285 1.15 -5.52 -13.51
C HIS A 285 -0.01 -4.82 -14.20
N VAL A 286 0.23 -3.66 -14.78
CA VAL A 286 -0.72 -3.01 -15.67
C VAL A 286 -0.73 -3.77 -17.02
N PRO A 287 -1.87 -4.36 -17.45
CA PRO A 287 -1.99 -5.04 -18.73
C PRO A 287 -1.44 -4.22 -19.90
N GLY A 288 -0.48 -4.80 -20.62
CA GLY A 288 0.29 -4.12 -21.66
C GLY A 288 1.69 -3.66 -21.23
N ARG A 289 2.03 -3.81 -19.91
CA ARG A 289 3.34 -3.52 -19.33
C ARG A 289 3.82 -4.69 -18.45
N PRO A 290 3.98 -5.91 -18.99
CA PRO A 290 4.29 -7.11 -18.22
C PRO A 290 5.70 -7.12 -17.63
N GLU A 291 6.58 -6.24 -18.08
CA GLU A 291 7.94 -6.05 -17.56
C GLU A 291 7.98 -5.27 -16.24
N TRP A 292 6.91 -4.55 -15.85
CA TRP A 292 6.80 -3.83 -14.59
C TRP A 292 5.88 -4.58 -13.62
N ILE A 293 6.48 -5.28 -12.66
CA ILE A 293 5.76 -6.09 -11.68
C ILE A 293 5.70 -5.37 -10.35
N PHE A 294 4.53 -5.40 -9.73
CA PHE A 294 4.29 -4.86 -8.40
C PHE A 294 4.20 -5.99 -7.38
N VAL A 295 5.08 -5.99 -6.39
CA VAL A 295 5.09 -6.92 -5.26
C VAL A 295 4.75 -6.12 -4.01
N LYS A 296 3.47 -6.11 -3.65
CA LYS A 296 2.96 -5.49 -2.44
C LYS A 296 2.84 -6.53 -1.33
N VAL A 297 3.59 -6.36 -0.27
CA VAL A 297 3.45 -7.13 0.96
C VAL A 297 2.88 -6.26 2.06
N HIS A 298 2.18 -6.86 3.01
CA HIS A 298 1.64 -6.15 4.16
C HIS A 298 2.18 -6.73 5.46
N THR A 299 2.09 -5.94 6.51
CA THR A 299 2.47 -6.29 7.86
C THR A 299 1.61 -5.52 8.87
N HIS A 300 1.68 -5.90 10.14
CA HIS A 300 1.17 -5.16 11.28
C HIS A 300 2.37 -4.89 12.21
N GLY A 301 3.12 -3.84 11.86
CA GLY A 301 4.46 -3.61 12.37
C GLY A 301 4.58 -3.35 13.87
N CYS A 302 3.47 -2.97 14.54
CA CYS A 302 3.44 -2.71 15.97
C CYS A 302 2.44 -3.59 16.75
N GLU A 303 1.70 -4.50 16.08
CA GLU A 303 0.66 -5.30 16.74
C GLU A 303 1.24 -6.29 17.76
N ASP A 304 2.39 -6.90 17.47
CA ASP A 304 3.07 -7.81 18.37
C ASP A 304 4.60 -7.64 18.36
N GLN A 305 5.22 -7.95 19.51
CA GLN A 305 6.66 -7.78 19.71
C GLN A 305 7.51 -8.62 18.75
N ARG A 306 7.06 -9.83 18.41
CA ARG A 306 7.82 -10.73 17.52
C ARG A 306 7.87 -10.18 16.09
N THR A 307 6.76 -9.61 15.62
CA THR A 307 6.70 -8.94 14.31
C THR A 307 7.58 -7.70 14.30
N LEU A 308 7.52 -6.88 15.35
CA LEU A 308 8.36 -5.70 15.49
C LEU A 308 9.85 -6.06 15.50
N ASP A 309 10.24 -7.10 16.26
CA ASP A 309 11.64 -7.55 16.33
C ASP A 309 12.13 -8.16 15.00
N LEU A 310 11.27 -8.84 14.25
CA LEU A 310 11.57 -9.34 12.91
C LEU A 310 11.85 -8.18 11.94
N LEU A 311 10.93 -7.21 11.88
CA LEU A 311 10.99 -6.10 10.90
C LEU A 311 12.14 -5.14 11.17
N LEU A 312 12.52 -4.96 12.43
CA LEU A 312 13.57 -4.04 12.86
C LEU A 312 14.91 -4.73 13.14
N GLY A 313 15.03 -6.03 12.85
CA GLY A 313 16.16 -6.85 13.21
C GLY A 313 16.90 -7.50 12.05
N ASP A 314 17.82 -8.41 12.41
CA ASP A 314 18.73 -9.08 11.48
C ASP A 314 18.02 -10.03 10.50
N GLU A 315 16.82 -10.53 10.84
CA GLU A 315 16.05 -11.37 9.91
C GLU A 315 15.64 -10.59 8.67
N MET A 316 15.17 -9.36 8.86
CA MET A 316 14.79 -8.50 7.76
C MET A 316 16.00 -8.04 6.95
N HIS A 317 17.13 -7.75 7.63
CA HIS A 317 18.40 -7.47 6.97
C HIS A 317 18.82 -8.64 6.04
N ARG A 318 18.77 -9.88 6.54
CA ARG A 318 19.11 -11.06 5.72
C ARG A 318 18.18 -11.20 4.53
N PHE A 319 16.86 -11.00 4.73
CA PHE A 319 15.89 -11.08 3.65
C PHE A 319 16.15 -10.04 2.55
N PHE A 320 16.41 -8.79 2.90
CA PHE A 320 16.75 -7.76 1.90
C PHE A 320 18.03 -8.10 1.14
N ALA A 321 19.07 -8.56 1.82
CA ALA A 321 20.32 -8.97 1.16
C ALA A 321 20.09 -10.13 0.16
N GLU A 322 19.26 -11.10 0.50
CA GLU A 322 18.91 -12.21 -0.38
C GLU A 322 18.03 -11.74 -1.56
N LEU A 323 17.07 -10.84 -1.29
CA LEU A 323 16.19 -10.28 -2.31
C LEU A 323 16.99 -9.51 -3.36
N GLU A 324 17.93 -8.67 -2.92
CA GLU A 324 18.85 -7.91 -3.78
C GLU A 324 19.74 -8.84 -4.60
N ARG A 325 20.32 -9.85 -3.98
CA ARG A 325 21.18 -10.81 -4.67
C ARG A 325 20.45 -11.55 -5.79
N VAL A 326 19.17 -11.85 -5.63
CA VAL A 326 18.38 -12.66 -6.60
C VAL A 326 17.66 -11.78 -7.62
N TYR A 327 17.16 -10.63 -7.20
CA TYR A 327 16.26 -9.80 -8.01
C TYR A 327 16.84 -8.44 -8.40
N ASN A 328 18.15 -8.21 -8.16
CA ASN A 328 18.83 -6.98 -8.56
C ASN A 328 20.13 -7.26 -9.32
N ASP A 329 20.12 -8.26 -10.23
CA ASP A 329 21.27 -8.65 -11.04
C ASP A 329 21.52 -7.70 -12.25
N GLY A 330 20.60 -6.79 -12.50
CA GLY A 330 20.66 -5.81 -13.59
C GLY A 330 20.47 -6.42 -15.01
N ARG A 331 20.36 -7.74 -15.12
CA ARG A 331 20.25 -8.48 -16.39
C ARG A 331 18.88 -9.11 -16.58
N ALA A 332 18.49 -9.99 -15.66
CA ALA A 332 17.18 -10.61 -15.63
C ALA A 332 16.17 -9.78 -14.87
N HIS A 333 16.61 -9.16 -13.79
CA HIS A 333 15.77 -8.37 -12.89
C HIS A 333 16.46 -7.08 -12.45
N ARG A 334 15.65 -6.05 -12.22
CA ARG A 334 15.99 -4.85 -11.47
C ARG A 334 14.97 -4.68 -10.34
N LEU A 335 15.47 -4.57 -9.14
CA LEU A 335 14.66 -4.35 -7.95
C LEU A 335 14.53 -2.84 -7.70
N HIS A 336 13.32 -2.39 -7.43
CA HIS A 336 13.02 -1.01 -7.07
C HIS A 336 12.23 -0.99 -5.75
N TYR A 337 12.81 -0.47 -4.71
CA TYR A 337 12.09 -0.22 -3.47
C TYR A 337 11.23 1.03 -3.62
N VAL A 338 9.92 0.88 -3.46
CA VAL A 338 8.95 1.95 -3.69
C VAL A 338 7.98 2.10 -2.52
N THR A 339 7.50 3.32 -2.31
CA THR A 339 6.36 3.57 -1.43
C THR A 339 5.04 3.29 -2.14
N ALA A 340 3.93 3.25 -1.41
CA ALA A 340 2.59 3.09 -2.01
C ALA A 340 2.28 4.21 -3.02
N ARG A 341 2.64 5.46 -2.69
CA ARG A 341 2.52 6.61 -3.59
C ARG A 341 3.31 6.41 -4.89
N GLU A 342 4.57 5.98 -4.77
CA GLU A 342 5.42 5.76 -5.93
C GLU A 342 4.92 4.58 -6.79
N ALA A 343 4.46 3.50 -6.16
CA ALA A 343 3.84 2.38 -6.88
C ALA A 343 2.61 2.82 -7.67
N TYR A 344 1.75 3.66 -7.08
CA TYR A 344 0.62 4.26 -7.79
C TYR A 344 1.10 5.09 -8.99
N ASN A 345 2.05 5.97 -8.80
CA ASN A 345 2.59 6.82 -9.88
C ASN A 345 3.16 6.00 -11.04
N ILE A 346 3.93 4.94 -10.73
CA ILE A 346 4.51 4.04 -11.75
C ILE A 346 3.39 3.27 -12.49
N ALA A 347 2.35 2.82 -11.78
CA ALA A 347 1.20 2.15 -12.40
C ALA A 347 0.44 3.10 -13.36
N ARG A 348 0.27 4.37 -12.97
CA ARG A 348 -0.36 5.41 -13.79
C ARG A 348 0.49 5.77 -15.02
N ALA A 349 1.81 5.81 -14.84
CA ALA A 349 2.75 5.99 -15.95
C ALA A 349 2.66 4.82 -16.96
N ALA A 350 2.57 3.59 -16.45
CA ALA A 350 2.35 2.41 -17.29
C ALA A 350 1.03 2.51 -18.08
N GLU A 351 -0.07 2.91 -17.43
CA GLU A 351 -1.37 3.13 -18.09
C GLU A 351 -1.28 4.20 -19.19
N ALA A 352 -0.56 5.30 -18.94
CA ALA A 352 -0.32 6.36 -19.91
C ALA A 352 0.62 5.94 -21.06
N GLY A 353 1.12 4.70 -21.07
CA GLY A 353 1.97 4.17 -22.13
C GLY A 353 3.46 4.50 -21.96
N MET A 354 3.88 5.05 -20.83
CA MET A 354 5.29 5.33 -20.54
C MET A 354 6.12 4.04 -20.56
N ARG A 355 7.40 4.17 -20.94
CA ARG A 355 8.35 3.06 -21.13
C ARG A 355 9.71 3.40 -20.53
N GLY A 356 10.55 2.37 -20.40
CA GLY A 356 11.92 2.50 -19.95
C GLY A 356 12.03 2.25 -18.44
N ASP A 357 12.86 3.03 -17.77
CA ASP A 357 13.14 2.86 -16.35
C ASP A 357 11.97 3.40 -15.50
N PRO A 358 11.31 2.56 -14.67
CA PRO A 358 10.19 2.98 -13.82
C PRO A 358 10.60 4.02 -12.75
N ASN A 359 11.87 4.08 -12.37
CA ASN A 359 12.39 5.07 -11.43
C ASN A 359 12.05 6.52 -11.84
N ARG A 360 11.99 6.79 -13.14
CA ARG A 360 11.67 8.12 -13.68
C ARG A 360 10.23 8.57 -13.44
N PHE A 361 9.36 7.68 -12.97
CA PHE A 361 7.93 7.91 -12.86
C PHE A 361 7.41 7.84 -11.42
N ARG A 362 8.31 7.87 -10.43
CA ARG A 362 7.93 7.83 -9.01
C ARG A 362 7.05 9.02 -8.57
N ASP A 363 7.07 10.10 -9.32
CA ASP A 363 6.32 11.34 -9.06
C ASP A 363 5.42 11.75 -10.23
N PHE A 364 4.92 10.77 -11.00
CA PHE A 364 4.24 11.01 -12.28
C PHE A 364 2.91 11.77 -12.16
N VAL A 365 2.09 11.46 -11.15
CA VAL A 365 0.78 12.09 -10.90
C VAL A 365 0.76 12.80 -9.56
N ILE A 366 1.19 12.09 -8.52
CA ILE A 366 1.21 12.58 -7.14
C ILE A 366 2.65 12.95 -6.79
N PRO A 367 2.96 14.24 -6.64
CA PRO A 367 4.30 14.67 -6.25
C PRO A 367 4.65 14.19 -4.82
N PRO A 368 5.91 14.25 -4.43
CA PRO A 368 6.29 14.02 -3.04
C PRO A 368 5.48 14.91 -2.10
N TYR A 369 5.04 14.34 -0.98
CA TYR A 369 4.21 15.07 -0.01
C TYR A 369 4.93 16.26 0.62
N ARG A 370 6.25 16.24 0.56
CA ARG A 370 7.14 17.28 1.08
C ARG A 370 8.30 17.49 0.13
N PRO A 371 8.82 18.71 0.05
CA PRO A 371 10.08 18.94 -0.67
C PRO A 371 11.20 18.06 -0.07
N ALA A 372 12.06 17.54 -0.92
CA ALA A 372 13.26 16.83 -0.45
C ALA A 372 14.08 17.72 0.50
N PRO A 373 14.67 17.17 1.57
CA PRO A 373 15.58 17.94 2.40
C PRO A 373 16.69 18.57 1.54
N ARG A 374 17.02 19.83 1.77
CA ARG A 374 18.01 20.59 0.96
C ARG A 374 19.35 19.87 0.79
N ALA A 375 19.80 19.12 1.79
CA ALA A 375 21.06 18.36 1.73
C ALA A 375 21.06 17.23 0.68
N ALA A 376 19.91 16.64 0.35
CA ALA A 376 19.80 15.59 -0.67
C ALA A 376 19.80 16.16 -2.09
N ALA A 377 19.29 17.37 -2.27
CA ALA A 377 19.28 18.07 -3.57
C ALA A 377 20.69 18.48 -4.04
N GLU A 378 21.56 18.87 -3.10
CA GLU A 378 22.96 19.25 -3.41
C GLU A 378 23.82 18.03 -3.78
N ALA A 379 23.52 16.85 -3.24
CA ALA A 379 24.25 15.62 -3.56
C ALA A 379 23.96 15.08 -4.97
N VAL A 380 22.76 15.32 -5.49
CA VAL A 380 22.36 14.92 -6.86
C VAL A 380 22.95 15.90 -7.88
N ASP A 381 22.96 17.19 -7.58
CA ASP A 381 23.48 18.23 -8.50
C ASP A 381 25.04 18.22 -8.53
N GLY A 382 25.68 17.83 -7.45
CA GLY A 382 27.14 17.66 -7.36
C GLY A 382 27.69 16.50 -8.21
N ARG A 383 26.91 15.46 -8.47
CA ARG A 383 27.33 14.32 -9.32
C ARG A 383 27.18 14.58 -10.82
N ALA A 384 26.36 15.56 -11.19
CA ALA A 384 26.15 15.91 -12.61
C ALA A 384 27.23 16.85 -13.19
N ARG A 385 28.14 17.39 -12.39
CA ARG A 385 29.15 18.36 -12.82
C ARG A 385 30.58 17.84 -12.98
N HIS A 386 30.82 16.54 -12.85
CA HIS A 386 32.14 15.95 -13.08
C HIS A 386 32.12 15.05 -14.32
N VAL A 387 32.11 15.68 -15.51
CA VAL A 387 32.58 15.07 -16.76
C VAL A 387 33.92 15.74 -17.06
N PRO A 388 35.06 15.04 -16.98
CA PRO A 388 36.33 15.59 -17.46
C PRO A 388 36.29 15.71 -18.97
N ALA A 389 36.89 16.77 -19.49
CA ALA A 389 37.10 17.05 -20.90
C ALA A 389 38.03 16.02 -21.57
#